data_0648398bcd6d341dace6a02c2c0157bd
#
_entry.id   0648398bcd6d341dace6a02c2c0157bd
#
_cell.length_a   1.000
_cell.length_b   1.000
_cell.length_c   1.000
_cell.angle_alpha   90.00
_cell.angle_beta   90.00
_cell.angle_gamma   90.00
#
_symmetry.space_group_name_H-M   'P 1'
#
loop_
_entity.id
_entity.type
_entity.pdbx_description
1 polymer ?
#
loop_
_entity_poly.entity_id
_entity_poly.type
_entity_poly.pdbx_seq_one_letter_code
_entity_poly.pdbx_strand_id
1 'polypeptide(L)'
;MAREVLVTEGVAEVKILILANRMGVSRSSCYWYFENRSDLLNALLAEWEDRNTAQIIAHCQMQAANITETICNFFRCFVDPTKFDRGLDFAVREWSRRDPTVRLRVDTADKTRRKAIIAMFVAHGYDKVDADARARILYFMQLG
;
A
#
# COMPACT_ATOMS: atom_id res chain seq x y z
N MET A 1 14.62 6.82 -4.61
CA MET A 1 14.92 8.14 -4.01
C MET A 1 13.68 8.79 -3.40
N ALA A 2 12.67 9.17 -4.19
CA ALA A 2 11.45 9.83 -3.65
C ALA A 2 10.73 9.00 -2.59
N ARG A 3 10.59 7.70 -2.80
CA ARG A 3 10.02 6.77 -1.83
C ARG A 3 10.83 6.73 -0.54
N GLU A 4 12.15 6.70 -0.63
CA GLU A 4 13.02 6.70 0.54
C GLU A 4 12.86 7.98 1.35
N VAL A 5 12.79 9.13 0.70
CA VAL A 5 12.55 10.42 1.36
C VAL A 5 11.19 10.44 2.04
N LEU A 6 10.14 9.95 1.38
CA LEU A 6 8.81 9.84 1.98
C LEU A 6 8.82 8.98 3.24
N VAL A 7 9.49 7.84 3.18
CA VAL A 7 9.54 6.88 4.31
C VAL A 7 10.38 7.41 5.47
N THR A 8 11.53 8.02 5.20
CA THR A 8 12.49 8.41 6.24
C THR A 8 12.26 9.83 6.78
N GLU A 9 11.77 10.75 5.94
CA GLU A 9 11.74 12.18 6.27
C GLU A 9 10.32 12.77 6.19
N GLY A 10 9.37 12.05 5.59
CA GLY A 10 7.99 12.49 5.45
C GLY A 10 7.71 13.23 4.15
N VAL A 11 6.42 13.44 3.88
CA VAL A 11 5.92 14.02 2.62
C VAL A 11 6.39 15.46 2.42
N ALA A 12 6.58 16.23 3.49
CA ALA A 12 7.03 17.62 3.39
C ALA A 12 8.40 17.76 2.70
N GLU A 13 9.26 16.77 2.83
CA GLU A 13 10.60 16.74 2.25
C GLU A 13 10.62 16.15 0.83
N VAL A 14 9.51 15.64 0.33
CA VAL A 14 9.39 15.14 -1.06
C VAL A 14 9.17 16.34 -1.97
N LYS A 15 10.28 16.93 -2.41
CA LYS A 15 10.33 18.10 -3.31
C LYS A 15 11.26 17.83 -4.47
N ILE A 16 10.88 18.28 -5.66
CA ILE A 16 11.67 18.05 -6.88
C ILE A 16 13.10 18.58 -6.73
N LEU A 17 13.27 19.78 -6.18
CA LEU A 17 14.58 20.37 -5.97
C LEU A 17 15.47 19.54 -5.03
N ILE A 18 14.90 19.07 -3.93
CA ILE A 18 15.64 18.24 -2.96
C ILE A 18 16.07 16.92 -3.60
N LEU A 19 15.16 16.29 -4.33
CA LEU A 19 15.46 15.03 -5.02
C LEU A 19 16.53 15.20 -6.10
N ALA A 20 16.41 16.25 -6.89
CA ALA A 20 17.42 16.57 -7.93
C ALA A 20 18.81 16.76 -7.31
N ASN A 21 18.91 17.53 -6.24
CA ASN A 21 20.16 17.76 -5.54
C ASN A 21 20.78 16.45 -5.00
N ARG A 22 19.97 15.59 -4.38
CA ARG A 22 20.44 14.31 -3.83
C ARG A 22 20.85 13.31 -4.89
N MET A 23 20.20 13.35 -6.05
CA MET A 23 20.54 12.50 -7.18
C MET A 23 21.72 13.02 -8.00
N GLY A 24 22.17 14.25 -7.74
CA GLY A 24 23.22 14.87 -8.52
C GLY A 24 22.82 15.20 -9.96
N VAL A 25 21.53 15.39 -10.22
CA VAL A 25 20.99 15.74 -11.54
C VAL A 25 20.43 17.16 -11.55
N SER A 26 20.27 17.75 -12.74
CA SER A 26 19.66 19.06 -12.87
C SER A 26 18.18 19.01 -12.55
N ARG A 27 17.65 20.14 -12.06
CA ARG A 27 16.20 20.33 -11.85
C ARG A 27 15.41 20.07 -13.13
N SER A 28 15.95 20.49 -14.30
CA SER A 28 15.35 20.27 -15.61
C SER A 28 15.17 18.78 -15.94
N SER A 29 16.12 17.94 -15.54
CA SER A 29 16.04 16.49 -15.76
C SER A 29 14.86 15.86 -15.00
N CYS A 30 14.56 16.35 -13.81
CA CYS A 30 13.41 15.88 -13.04
C CYS A 30 12.08 16.28 -13.68
N TYR A 31 12.00 17.46 -14.29
CA TYR A 31 10.80 17.93 -14.99
C TYR A 31 10.49 17.19 -16.29
N TRP A 32 11.40 16.38 -16.81
CA TRP A 32 11.11 15.44 -17.88
C TRP A 32 10.10 14.37 -17.46
N TYR A 33 10.11 13.99 -16.19
CA TYR A 33 9.29 12.90 -15.66
C TYR A 33 8.07 13.42 -14.87
N PHE A 34 8.21 14.58 -14.24
CA PHE A 34 7.16 15.16 -13.40
C PHE A 34 7.02 16.65 -13.69
N GLU A 35 5.84 17.06 -14.11
CA GLU A 35 5.55 18.49 -14.40
C GLU A 35 5.66 19.34 -13.15
N ASN A 36 5.24 18.79 -12.00
CA ASN A 36 5.24 19.47 -10.72
C ASN A 36 5.29 18.49 -9.56
N ARG A 37 5.34 19.01 -8.34
CA ARG A 37 5.34 18.21 -7.12
C ARG A 37 4.09 17.33 -6.99
N SER A 38 2.94 17.81 -7.41
CA SER A 38 1.68 17.07 -7.36
C SER A 38 1.74 15.79 -8.21
N ASP A 39 2.32 15.88 -9.40
CA ASP A 39 2.56 14.72 -10.25
C ASP A 39 3.44 13.69 -9.57
N LEU A 40 4.53 14.13 -8.95
CA LEU A 40 5.45 13.26 -8.21
C LEU A 40 4.74 12.54 -7.06
N LEU A 41 3.94 13.28 -6.28
CA LEU A 41 3.19 12.72 -5.15
C LEU A 41 2.12 11.72 -5.62
N ASN A 42 1.43 12.03 -6.72
CA ASN A 42 0.46 11.10 -7.31
C ASN A 42 1.13 9.82 -7.83
N ALA A 43 2.32 9.94 -8.41
CA ALA A 43 3.09 8.77 -8.84
C ALA A 43 3.50 7.88 -7.65
N LEU A 44 3.89 8.48 -6.52
CA LEU A 44 4.19 7.73 -5.29
C LEU A 44 2.96 7.00 -4.74
N LEU A 45 1.80 7.63 -4.76
CA LEU A 45 0.55 6.99 -4.33
C LEU A 45 0.16 5.85 -5.25
N ALA A 46 0.31 6.02 -6.57
CA ALA A 46 0.07 4.96 -7.54
C ALA A 46 1.04 3.78 -7.33
N GLU A 47 2.31 4.03 -7.09
CA GLU A 47 3.28 2.99 -6.76
C GLU A 47 2.90 2.23 -5.49
N TRP A 48 2.46 2.93 -4.46
CA TRP A 48 1.99 2.32 -3.21
C TRP A 48 0.78 1.41 -3.44
N GLU A 49 -0.20 1.88 -4.21
CA GLU A 49 -1.39 1.10 -4.56
C GLU A 49 -1.02 -0.15 -5.38
N ASP A 50 -0.25 0.03 -6.43
CA ASP A 50 0.16 -1.05 -7.33
C ASP A 50 1.05 -2.07 -6.63
N ARG A 51 1.90 -1.64 -5.73
CA ARG A 51 2.82 -2.51 -5.01
C ARG A 51 2.13 -3.21 -3.85
N ASN A 52 1.63 -2.44 -2.89
CA ASN A 52 1.13 -3.01 -1.63
C ASN A 52 -0.26 -3.63 -1.77
N THR A 53 -1.22 -2.91 -2.29
CA THR A 53 -2.59 -3.42 -2.43
C THR A 53 -2.67 -4.58 -3.41
N ALA A 54 -1.99 -4.49 -4.55
CA ALA A 54 -1.97 -5.55 -5.54
C ALA A 54 -1.36 -6.85 -4.97
N GLN A 55 -0.32 -6.76 -4.15
CA GLN A 55 0.29 -7.93 -3.53
C GLN A 55 -0.62 -8.60 -2.50
N ILE A 56 -1.36 -7.82 -1.71
CA ILE A 56 -2.34 -8.37 -0.78
C ILE A 56 -3.41 -9.14 -1.56
N ILE A 57 -3.96 -8.56 -2.61
CA ILE A 57 -4.97 -9.19 -3.47
C ILE A 57 -4.42 -10.49 -4.08
N ALA A 58 -3.22 -10.45 -4.64
CA ALA A 58 -2.58 -11.61 -5.24
C ALA A 58 -2.42 -12.76 -4.25
N HIS A 59 -1.99 -12.46 -3.01
CA HIS A 59 -1.83 -13.48 -1.97
C HIS A 59 -3.16 -14.04 -1.47
N CYS A 60 -4.22 -13.22 -1.42
CA CYS A 60 -5.58 -13.70 -1.12
C CYS A 60 -6.13 -14.63 -2.20
N GLN A 61 -5.68 -14.49 -3.44
CA GLN A 61 -6.13 -15.28 -4.59
C GLN A 61 -5.25 -16.50 -4.88
N MET A 62 -4.17 -16.70 -4.13
CA MET A 62 -3.31 -17.87 -4.31
C MET A 62 -4.08 -19.16 -4.05
N GLN A 63 -3.83 -20.16 -4.89
CA GLN A 63 -4.41 -21.46 -4.73
C GLN A 63 -3.94 -22.11 -3.40
N ALA A 64 -4.86 -22.65 -2.63
CA ALA A 64 -4.60 -23.24 -1.34
C ALA A 64 -5.53 -24.43 -1.08
N ALA A 65 -5.00 -25.44 -0.40
CA ALA A 65 -5.74 -26.67 -0.12
C ALA A 65 -6.81 -26.49 0.98
N ASN A 66 -6.61 -25.52 1.89
CA ASN A 66 -7.50 -25.29 3.03
C ASN A 66 -7.35 -23.84 3.54
N ILE A 67 -8.20 -23.48 4.49
CA ILE A 67 -8.20 -22.12 5.05
C ILE A 67 -6.91 -21.78 5.80
N THR A 68 -6.27 -22.74 6.44
CA THR A 68 -4.99 -22.54 7.14
C THR A 68 -3.90 -22.12 6.16
N GLU A 69 -3.77 -22.81 5.04
CA GLU A 69 -2.80 -22.46 3.99
C GLU A 69 -3.09 -21.08 3.40
N THR A 70 -4.35 -20.77 3.18
CA THR A 70 -4.80 -19.46 2.69
C THR A 70 -4.40 -18.33 3.64
N ILE A 71 -4.61 -18.51 4.94
CA ILE A 71 -4.20 -17.53 5.95
C ILE A 71 -2.67 -17.41 6.00
N CYS A 72 -1.95 -18.51 5.89
CA CYS A 72 -0.50 -18.47 5.80
C CYS A 72 -0.01 -17.71 4.58
N ASN A 73 -0.63 -17.89 3.42
CA ASN A 73 -0.31 -17.15 2.21
C ASN A 73 -0.54 -15.63 2.40
N PHE A 74 -1.63 -15.27 3.06
CA PHE A 74 -1.91 -13.88 3.39
C PHE A 74 -0.79 -13.27 4.25
N PHE A 75 -0.38 -13.93 5.31
CA PHE A 75 0.69 -13.42 6.18
C PHE A 75 2.06 -13.41 5.51
N ARG A 76 2.36 -14.32 4.60
CA ARG A 76 3.60 -14.30 3.82
C ARG A 76 3.78 -13.00 3.03
N CYS A 77 2.69 -12.40 2.57
CA CYS A 77 2.73 -11.09 1.92
C CYS A 77 3.40 -10.04 2.81
N PHE A 78 3.06 -10.01 4.08
CA PHE A 78 3.52 -8.97 5.02
C PHE A 78 4.91 -9.21 5.60
N VAL A 79 5.40 -10.44 5.61
CA VAL A 79 6.73 -10.74 6.12
C VAL A 79 7.83 -10.67 5.05
N ASP A 80 7.45 -10.63 3.79
CA ASP A 80 8.38 -10.50 2.67
C ASP A 80 8.47 -9.04 2.21
N PRO A 81 9.59 -8.34 2.49
CA PRO A 81 9.73 -6.92 2.13
C PRO A 81 9.76 -6.68 0.61
N THR A 82 9.98 -7.72 -0.21
CA THR A 82 9.89 -7.61 -1.68
C THR A 82 8.45 -7.59 -2.17
N LYS A 83 7.51 -8.05 -1.35
CA LYS A 83 6.07 -8.12 -1.66
C LYS A 83 5.29 -6.95 -1.07
N PHE A 84 5.52 -6.64 0.19
CA PHE A 84 4.81 -5.56 0.88
C PHE A 84 5.81 -4.60 1.53
N ASP A 85 5.74 -3.34 1.16
CA ASP A 85 6.58 -2.28 1.73
C ASP A 85 5.88 -1.66 2.94
N ARG A 86 6.21 -2.13 4.13
CA ARG A 86 5.65 -1.66 5.40
C ARG A 86 5.94 -0.19 5.66
N GLY A 87 7.16 0.23 5.39
CA GLY A 87 7.58 1.62 5.58
C GLY A 87 6.77 2.57 4.70
N LEU A 88 6.57 2.20 3.44
CA LEU A 88 5.77 2.98 2.50
C LEU A 88 4.30 3.02 2.93
N ASP A 89 3.72 1.91 3.36
CA ASP A 89 2.33 1.86 3.84
C ASP A 89 2.12 2.78 5.05
N PHE A 90 3.04 2.71 6.01
CA PHE A 90 3.04 3.56 7.18
C PHE A 90 3.16 5.05 6.82
N ALA A 91 4.09 5.39 5.92
CA ALA A 91 4.34 6.77 5.50
C ALA A 91 3.12 7.37 4.77
N VAL A 92 2.44 6.59 3.92
CA VAL A 92 1.22 7.02 3.24
C VAL A 92 0.08 7.23 4.25
N ARG A 93 -0.06 6.37 5.24
CA ARG A 93 -1.07 6.53 6.29
C ARG A 93 -0.80 7.76 7.16
N GLU A 94 0.45 8.03 7.48
CA GLU A 94 0.84 9.24 8.21
C GLU A 94 0.53 10.50 7.39
N TRP A 95 0.84 10.49 6.09
CA TRP A 95 0.49 11.55 5.17
C TRP A 95 -1.04 11.78 5.10
N SER A 96 -1.82 10.72 5.09
CA SER A 96 -3.29 10.77 5.03
C SER A 96 -3.94 11.51 6.20
N ARG A 97 -3.25 11.62 7.33
CA ARG A 97 -3.76 12.33 8.49
C ARG A 97 -3.93 13.83 8.26
N ARG A 98 -3.14 14.39 7.35
CA ARG A 98 -3.10 15.83 7.06
C ARG A 98 -3.63 16.19 5.68
N ASP A 99 -3.87 15.20 4.84
CA ASP A 99 -4.32 15.42 3.46
C ASP A 99 -5.60 14.62 3.20
N PRO A 100 -6.76 15.30 3.08
CA PRO A 100 -8.04 14.63 2.85
C PRO A 100 -8.09 13.82 1.54
N THR A 101 -7.39 14.27 0.50
CA THR A 101 -7.33 13.56 -0.79
C THR A 101 -6.59 12.24 -0.65
N VAL A 102 -5.47 12.24 0.07
CA VAL A 102 -4.71 11.02 0.36
C VAL A 102 -5.51 10.09 1.27
N ARG A 103 -6.24 10.65 2.23
CA ARG A 103 -7.12 9.87 3.11
C ARG A 103 -8.18 9.10 2.32
N LEU A 104 -8.80 9.72 1.32
CA LEU A 104 -9.76 9.03 0.46
C LEU A 104 -9.11 7.85 -0.28
N ARG A 105 -7.88 8.00 -0.74
CA ARG A 105 -7.14 6.91 -1.39
C ARG A 105 -6.79 5.79 -0.42
N VAL A 106 -6.41 6.11 0.80
CA VAL A 106 -6.17 5.12 1.87
C VAL A 106 -7.46 4.38 2.21
N ASP A 107 -8.57 5.07 2.39
CA ASP A 107 -9.87 4.47 2.68
C ASP A 107 -10.32 3.54 1.55
N THR A 108 -10.11 3.93 0.31
CA THR A 108 -10.40 3.10 -0.87
C THR A 108 -9.51 1.86 -0.91
N ALA A 109 -8.23 2.00 -0.63
CA ALA A 109 -7.29 0.88 -0.55
C ALA A 109 -7.71 -0.11 0.55
N ASP A 110 -8.07 0.38 1.73
CA ASP A 110 -8.53 -0.45 2.85
C ASP A 110 -9.81 -1.23 2.49
N LYS A 111 -10.74 -0.59 1.80
CA LYS A 111 -11.94 -1.27 1.30
C LYS A 111 -11.61 -2.36 0.29
N THR A 112 -10.75 -2.06 -0.67
CA THR A 112 -10.33 -3.00 -1.71
C THR A 112 -9.62 -4.20 -1.10
N ARG A 113 -8.73 -3.97 -0.15
CA ARG A 113 -8.00 -5.02 0.57
C ARG A 113 -8.95 -5.91 1.38
N ARG A 114 -9.88 -5.31 2.14
CA ARG A 114 -10.89 -6.07 2.89
C ARG A 114 -11.78 -6.89 1.98
N LYS A 115 -12.20 -6.35 0.85
CA LYS A 115 -12.99 -7.12 -0.14
C LYS A 115 -12.25 -8.37 -0.61
N ALA A 116 -10.96 -8.26 -0.87
CA ALA A 116 -10.15 -9.41 -1.27
C ALA A 116 -10.08 -10.47 -0.17
N ILE A 117 -9.93 -10.05 1.10
CA ILE A 117 -9.89 -10.96 2.24
C ILE A 117 -11.26 -11.61 2.47
N ILE A 118 -12.35 -10.85 2.36
CA ILE A 118 -13.71 -11.39 2.44
C ILE A 118 -13.92 -12.47 1.37
N ALA A 119 -13.55 -12.18 0.12
CA ALA A 119 -13.66 -13.13 -0.98
C ALA A 119 -12.85 -14.40 -0.73
N MET A 120 -11.68 -14.26 -0.12
CA MET A 120 -10.84 -15.38 0.29
C MET A 120 -11.56 -16.31 1.27
N PHE A 121 -12.21 -15.76 2.31
CA PHE A 121 -12.99 -16.55 3.25
C PHE A 121 -14.24 -17.15 2.62
N VAL A 122 -14.97 -16.40 1.81
CA VAL A 122 -16.16 -16.91 1.11
C VAL A 122 -15.80 -18.09 0.20
N ALA A 123 -14.67 -18.02 -0.49
CA ALA A 123 -14.19 -19.10 -1.35
C ALA A 123 -13.92 -20.40 -0.57
N HIS A 124 -13.67 -20.32 0.73
CA HIS A 124 -13.47 -21.46 1.62
C HIS A 124 -14.73 -21.85 2.43
N GLY A 125 -15.92 -21.38 2.01
CA GLY A 125 -17.19 -21.84 2.55
C GLY A 125 -17.78 -21.01 3.68
N TYR A 126 -17.17 -19.89 4.05
CA TYR A 126 -17.72 -18.96 5.05
C TYR A 126 -18.83 -18.12 4.43
N ASP A 127 -19.91 -17.87 5.17
CA ASP A 127 -20.92 -16.93 4.73
C ASP A 127 -20.40 -15.49 4.79
N LYS A 128 -21.12 -14.55 4.14
CA LYS A 128 -20.67 -13.16 4.02
C LYS A 128 -20.48 -12.45 5.36
N VAL A 129 -21.34 -12.70 6.33
CA VAL A 129 -21.29 -12.03 7.65
C VAL A 129 -20.07 -12.52 8.42
N ASP A 130 -19.86 -13.83 8.46
CA ASP A 130 -18.72 -14.45 9.13
C ASP A 130 -17.40 -14.08 8.42
N ALA A 131 -17.39 -14.11 7.08
CA ALA A 131 -16.25 -13.70 6.28
C ALA A 131 -15.86 -12.23 6.51
N ASP A 132 -16.82 -11.32 6.60
CA ASP A 132 -16.55 -9.90 6.89
C ASP A 132 -15.93 -9.72 8.28
N ALA A 133 -16.48 -10.38 9.30
CA ALA A 133 -15.94 -10.31 10.66
C ALA A 133 -14.50 -10.83 10.74
N ARG A 134 -14.23 -11.98 10.12
CA ARG A 134 -12.89 -12.58 10.07
C ARG A 134 -11.90 -11.73 9.28
N ALA A 135 -12.34 -11.17 8.16
CA ALA A 135 -11.53 -10.28 7.34
C ALA A 135 -11.12 -9.02 8.10
N ARG A 136 -12.02 -8.42 8.86
CA ARG A 136 -11.74 -7.25 9.71
C ARG A 136 -10.70 -7.58 10.78
N ILE A 137 -10.87 -8.68 11.48
CA ILE A 137 -9.92 -9.11 12.52
C ILE A 137 -8.54 -9.32 11.89
N LEU A 138 -8.48 -10.09 10.81
CA LEU A 138 -7.23 -10.42 10.15
C LEU A 138 -6.50 -9.17 9.63
N TYR A 139 -7.23 -8.27 8.98
CA TYR A 139 -6.68 -7.06 8.41
C TYR A 139 -6.21 -6.06 9.47
N PHE A 140 -7.05 -5.76 10.46
CA PHE A 140 -6.70 -4.79 11.50
C PHE A 140 -5.63 -5.29 12.46
N MET A 141 -5.57 -6.57 12.73
CA MET A 141 -4.50 -7.18 13.50
C MET A 141 -3.13 -6.96 12.84
N GLN A 142 -3.07 -7.06 11.52
CA GLN A 142 -1.85 -6.87 10.74
C GLN A 142 -1.44 -5.38 10.64
N LEU A 143 -2.41 -4.47 10.63
CA LEU A 143 -2.15 -3.02 10.61
C LEU A 143 -1.65 -2.47 11.95
N GLY A 144 -2.12 -3.05 13.01
CA GLY A 144 -1.76 -2.64 14.38
C GLY A 144 -0.35 -2.96 14.72
#